data_ae9ff4b74c03704e33eb7a2e401b8cb8
#
_entry.id   ae9ff4b74c03704e33eb7a2e401b8cb8
#
_cell.length_a   1.000
_cell.length_b   1.000
_cell.length_c   1.000
_cell.angle_alpha   90.00
_cell.angle_beta   90.00
_cell.angle_gamma   90.00
#
_symmetry.space_group_name_H-M   'P 1'
#
loop_
_entity.id
_entity.type
_entity.pdbx_description
1 polymer ?
#
loop_
_entity_poly.entity_id
_entity_poly.type
_entity_poly.pdbx_seq_one_letter_code
_entity_poly.pdbx_strand_id
1 'polypeptide(L)'
;MLKNYFAFSLLLLISLNILSQATISENNIDRCKHENCYKDQIEKIISLILPEGSQIESIEKSEFPGIYKVYFGDLQPIYVSEDGRYFLYGQMFKIDLQTANVGADLYGSYKSLEPTVKNLTDLDMFEKRRSLMKEIQESELITFKAVNEKYSLTIFTDVDCGYCRKLHKQIKEYNDLGISIKYAAFPRSGLGTDTFTKMVGAWCSEDTKKVLTSLKDGKEPRLEFCESQPVAKHYAIGKKIGITGTPAIITNEGELLPGYYSPQDLLKKLKS
;
A
#
# COMPACT_ATOMS: atom_id res chain seq x y z
N MET A 1 6.41 11.73 40.98
CA MET A 1 5.54 10.58 41.22
C MET A 1 4.09 11.03 41.04
N LEU A 2 3.61 11.18 39.81
CA LEU A 2 2.18 11.44 39.49
C LEU A 2 1.96 11.19 37.98
N LYS A 3 2.00 9.93 37.55
CA LYS A 3 1.80 9.59 36.13
C LYS A 3 0.94 8.33 35.86
N ASN A 4 0.28 7.76 36.87
CA ASN A 4 -0.43 6.48 36.71
C ASN A 4 -1.93 6.51 37.06
N TYR A 5 -2.57 7.67 37.12
CA TYR A 5 -4.01 7.73 37.44
C TYR A 5 -4.93 8.08 36.26
N PHE A 6 -4.37 8.37 35.07
CA PHE A 6 -5.20 8.74 33.91
C PHE A 6 -5.68 7.56 33.05
N ALA A 7 -5.04 6.40 33.17
CA ALA A 7 -5.41 5.22 32.36
C ALA A 7 -6.62 4.40 32.91
N PHE A 8 -6.91 4.55 34.22
CA PHE A 8 -7.99 3.76 34.84
C PHE A 8 -9.36 4.44 34.79
N SER A 9 -9.41 5.76 34.60
CA SER A 9 -10.68 6.51 34.51
C SER A 9 -11.33 6.44 33.14
N LEU A 10 -10.56 6.13 32.07
CA LEU A 10 -11.08 6.04 30.71
C LEU A 10 -11.82 4.71 30.46
N LEU A 11 -11.40 3.64 31.12
CA LEU A 11 -12.04 2.33 31.02
C LEU A 11 -13.41 2.25 31.73
N LEU A 12 -13.62 3.08 32.74
CA LEU A 12 -14.91 3.12 33.48
C LEU A 12 -15.97 4.00 32.78
N LEU A 13 -15.58 4.95 31.95
CA LEU A 13 -16.52 5.77 31.19
C LEU A 13 -17.03 5.09 29.92
N ILE A 14 -16.27 4.14 29.38
CA ILE A 14 -16.68 3.32 28.22
C ILE A 14 -17.77 2.32 28.61
N SER A 15 -17.78 1.84 29.87
CA SER A 15 -18.74 0.86 30.33
C SER A 15 -20.16 1.40 30.62
N LEU A 16 -20.32 2.72 30.78
CA LEU A 16 -21.62 3.34 31.09
C LEU A 16 -22.37 3.86 29.86
N ASN A 17 -21.70 4.10 28.73
CA ASN A 17 -22.35 4.52 27.49
C ASN A 17 -22.82 3.37 26.58
N ILE A 18 -22.36 2.14 26.85
CA ILE A 18 -22.73 0.95 26.06
C ILE A 18 -24.14 0.43 26.42
N LEU A 19 -24.72 0.84 27.56
CA LEU A 19 -26.02 0.33 28.03
C LEU A 19 -27.25 1.06 27.45
N SER A 20 -27.08 2.08 26.60
CA SER A 20 -28.24 2.83 26.11
C SER A 20 -28.47 2.80 24.60
N GLN A 21 -27.61 2.12 23.80
CA GLN A 21 -27.83 2.05 22.35
C GLN A 21 -27.70 0.64 21.80
N ALA A 22 -28.84 0.16 21.31
CA ALA A 22 -29.05 -1.02 20.47
C ALA A 22 -28.87 -2.37 21.16
N THR A 23 -29.93 -2.89 21.75
CA THR A 23 -30.16 -4.32 21.80
C THR A 23 -30.21 -4.87 20.37
N ILE A 24 -29.07 -5.26 19.82
CA ILE A 24 -29.04 -6.13 18.64
C ILE A 24 -29.58 -7.46 19.16
N SER A 25 -30.84 -7.75 18.84
CA SER A 25 -31.47 -9.02 19.19
C SER A 25 -30.67 -10.12 18.50
N GLU A 26 -30.05 -11.02 19.26
CA GLU A 26 -29.33 -12.20 18.76
C GLU A 26 -30.16 -13.01 17.76
N ASN A 27 -31.49 -12.92 17.85
CA ASN A 27 -32.43 -13.62 16.97
C ASN A 27 -32.52 -13.09 15.54
N ASN A 28 -31.87 -11.97 15.19
CA ASN A 28 -31.86 -11.42 13.83
C ASN A 28 -30.61 -11.79 13.03
N ILE A 29 -29.57 -12.33 13.65
CA ILE A 29 -28.29 -12.63 13.02
C ILE A 29 -28.38 -13.83 12.08
N ASP A 30 -29.24 -14.80 12.35
CA ASP A 30 -29.36 -16.07 11.60
C ASP A 30 -30.30 -16.02 10.37
N ARG A 31 -30.78 -14.84 9.93
CA ARG A 31 -31.80 -14.75 8.87
C ARG A 31 -31.28 -14.32 7.49
N CYS A 32 -30.00 -14.00 7.36
CA CYS A 32 -29.47 -13.63 6.06
C CYS A 32 -29.44 -14.83 5.11
N LYS A 33 -30.01 -14.68 3.91
CA LYS A 33 -30.03 -15.68 2.84
C LYS A 33 -29.38 -15.19 1.54
N HIS A 34 -28.94 -13.95 1.49
CA HIS A 34 -28.37 -13.34 0.30
C HIS A 34 -27.25 -12.34 0.68
N GLU A 35 -26.37 -12.11 -0.29
CA GLU A 35 -25.14 -11.35 -0.10
C GLU A 35 -25.33 -9.95 0.49
N ASN A 36 -26.31 -9.19 0.01
CA ASN A 36 -26.55 -7.83 0.50
C ASN A 36 -26.90 -7.82 1.98
N CYS A 37 -27.70 -8.80 2.43
CA CYS A 37 -28.04 -8.93 3.87
C CYS A 37 -26.80 -9.16 4.73
N TYR A 38 -25.86 -10.00 4.29
CA TYR A 38 -24.60 -10.22 5.00
C TYR A 38 -23.74 -8.94 5.04
N LYS A 39 -23.66 -8.22 3.91
CA LYS A 39 -22.91 -6.95 3.86
C LYS A 39 -23.48 -5.89 4.81
N ASP A 40 -24.79 -5.70 4.81
CA ASP A 40 -25.48 -4.76 5.70
C ASP A 40 -25.26 -5.12 7.17
N GLN A 41 -25.27 -6.42 7.50
CA GLN A 41 -25.02 -6.90 8.84
C GLN A 41 -23.57 -6.69 9.26
N ILE A 42 -22.61 -7.03 8.42
CA ILE A 42 -21.18 -6.81 8.64
C ILE A 42 -20.90 -5.32 8.84
N GLU A 43 -21.43 -4.46 7.97
CA GLU A 43 -21.26 -3.01 8.04
C GLU A 43 -21.75 -2.49 9.40
N LYS A 44 -22.95 -2.89 9.80
CA LYS A 44 -23.53 -2.47 11.08
C LYS A 44 -22.72 -2.90 12.28
N ILE A 45 -22.21 -4.14 12.29
CA ILE A 45 -21.44 -4.68 13.42
C ILE A 45 -20.02 -4.08 13.45
N ILE A 46 -19.34 -4.08 12.31
CA ILE A 46 -17.95 -3.62 12.23
C ILE A 46 -17.86 -2.12 12.51
N SER A 47 -18.83 -1.31 12.07
CA SER A 47 -18.87 0.12 12.39
C SER A 47 -18.88 0.43 13.89
N LEU A 48 -19.30 -0.52 14.74
CA LEU A 48 -19.27 -0.34 16.20
C LEU A 48 -17.88 -0.45 16.82
N ILE A 49 -16.94 -1.11 16.13
CA ILE A 49 -15.60 -1.39 16.65
C ILE A 49 -14.50 -0.63 15.91
N LEU A 50 -14.82 0.04 14.79
CA LEU A 50 -13.85 0.86 14.08
C LEU A 50 -13.45 2.10 14.90
N PRO A 51 -12.21 2.60 14.72
CA PRO A 51 -11.79 3.87 15.30
C PRO A 51 -12.73 5.01 14.90
N GLU A 52 -12.91 5.97 15.80
CA GLU A 52 -13.75 7.15 15.54
C GLU A 52 -13.28 7.89 14.28
N GLY A 53 -14.20 8.21 13.39
CA GLY A 53 -13.93 8.84 12.10
C GLY A 53 -13.57 7.89 10.96
N SER A 54 -13.43 6.59 11.22
CA SER A 54 -13.25 5.58 10.17
C SER A 54 -14.56 5.33 9.43
N GLN A 55 -14.45 5.11 8.10
CA GLN A 55 -15.59 4.74 7.25
C GLN A 55 -15.25 3.46 6.50
N ILE A 56 -16.22 2.55 6.39
CA ILE A 56 -16.09 1.37 5.56
C ILE A 56 -16.14 1.81 4.10
N GLU A 57 -15.09 1.52 3.35
CA GLU A 57 -14.95 1.84 1.93
C GLU A 57 -15.63 0.79 1.06
N SER A 58 -15.41 -0.50 1.37
CA SER A 58 -16.04 -1.61 0.68
C SER A 58 -16.11 -2.88 1.53
N ILE A 59 -17.11 -3.72 1.22
CA ILE A 59 -17.28 -5.08 1.75
C ILE A 59 -17.36 -6.02 0.56
N GLU A 60 -16.38 -6.91 0.44
CA GLU A 60 -16.22 -7.80 -0.71
C GLU A 60 -16.15 -9.26 -0.23
N LYS A 61 -16.67 -10.22 -1.04
CA LYS A 61 -16.44 -11.63 -0.76
C LYS A 61 -14.96 -11.97 -0.89
N SER A 62 -14.44 -12.77 0.04
CA SER A 62 -13.12 -13.37 -0.13
C SER A 62 -13.21 -14.68 -0.92
N GLU A 63 -12.06 -15.22 -1.34
CA GLU A 63 -12.01 -16.57 -1.91
C GLU A 63 -12.29 -17.68 -0.86
N PHE A 64 -12.20 -17.34 0.43
CA PHE A 64 -12.54 -18.26 1.50
C PHE A 64 -14.06 -18.19 1.76
N PRO A 65 -14.80 -19.32 1.60
CA PRO A 65 -16.25 -19.33 1.79
C PRO A 65 -16.67 -18.85 3.19
N GLY A 66 -17.72 -18.02 3.27
CA GLY A 66 -18.24 -17.50 4.54
C GLY A 66 -17.40 -16.36 5.15
N ILE A 67 -16.38 -15.87 4.44
CA ILE A 67 -15.54 -14.76 4.88
C ILE A 67 -15.66 -13.59 3.89
N TYR A 68 -15.75 -12.38 4.43
CA TYR A 68 -15.73 -11.12 3.68
C TYR A 68 -14.48 -10.33 3.97
N LYS A 69 -14.01 -9.57 2.98
CA LYS A 69 -12.96 -8.54 3.11
C LYS A 69 -13.62 -7.20 3.37
N VAL A 70 -13.26 -6.53 4.45
CA VAL A 70 -13.76 -5.20 4.81
C VAL A 70 -12.59 -4.21 4.78
N TYR A 71 -12.73 -3.17 3.97
CA TYR A 71 -11.74 -2.10 3.81
C TYR A 71 -12.22 -0.82 4.48
N PHE A 72 -11.35 -0.15 5.24
CA PHE A 72 -11.66 1.08 5.98
C PHE A 72 -10.42 1.97 6.16
N GLY A 73 -9.96 2.59 5.08
CA GLY A 73 -8.82 3.51 5.08
C GLY A 73 -7.45 2.88 4.84
N ASP A 74 -7.31 1.56 5.04
CA ASP A 74 -6.08 0.81 4.76
C ASP A 74 -6.23 -0.04 3.48
N LEU A 75 -5.10 -0.30 2.80
CA LEU A 75 -5.10 -1.25 1.67
C LEU A 75 -5.33 -2.69 2.11
N GLN A 76 -4.87 -3.03 3.31
CA GLN A 76 -5.05 -4.35 3.88
C GLN A 76 -6.45 -4.46 4.49
N PRO A 77 -7.27 -5.43 4.06
CA PRO A 77 -8.57 -5.64 4.64
C PRO A 77 -8.49 -6.29 6.02
N ILE A 78 -9.54 -6.15 6.82
CA ILE A 78 -9.88 -7.15 7.82
C ILE A 78 -10.77 -8.22 7.17
N TYR A 79 -10.64 -9.45 7.64
CA TYR A 79 -11.44 -10.58 7.21
C TYR A 79 -12.53 -10.84 8.23
N VAL A 80 -13.78 -10.84 7.81
CA VAL A 80 -14.95 -10.89 8.69
C VAL A 80 -15.83 -12.07 8.30
N SER A 81 -16.29 -12.87 9.29
CA SER A 81 -17.29 -13.92 9.05
C SER A 81 -18.61 -13.33 8.55
N GLU A 82 -19.38 -14.09 7.76
CA GLU A 82 -20.66 -13.65 7.21
C GLU A 82 -21.69 -13.25 8.28
N ASP A 83 -21.58 -13.80 9.48
CA ASP A 83 -22.41 -13.43 10.62
C ASP A 83 -21.89 -12.18 11.37
N GLY A 84 -20.75 -11.60 10.95
CA GLY A 84 -20.14 -10.40 11.52
C GLY A 84 -19.50 -10.60 12.90
N ARG A 85 -19.56 -11.81 13.49
CA ARG A 85 -19.12 -12.02 14.87
C ARG A 85 -17.63 -12.26 15.07
N TYR A 86 -16.93 -12.64 14.01
CA TYR A 86 -15.50 -12.91 14.04
C TYR A 86 -14.78 -12.06 13.01
N PHE A 87 -13.66 -11.50 13.38
CA PHE A 87 -12.76 -10.87 12.43
C PHE A 87 -11.31 -11.27 12.66
N LEU A 88 -10.53 -11.24 11.60
CA LEU A 88 -9.09 -11.48 11.59
C LEU A 88 -8.39 -10.30 10.91
N TYR A 89 -7.29 -9.86 11.48
CA TYR A 89 -6.38 -8.92 10.84
C TYR A 89 -5.06 -9.64 10.57
N GLY A 90 -4.68 -9.75 9.29
CA GLY A 90 -3.51 -10.51 8.88
C GLY A 90 -3.50 -10.82 7.39
N GLN A 91 -2.75 -11.84 7.00
CA GLN A 91 -2.62 -12.27 5.62
C GLN A 91 -3.38 -13.58 5.38
N MET A 92 -4.05 -13.65 4.23
CA MET A 92 -4.74 -14.85 3.76
C MET A 92 -3.92 -15.51 2.67
N PHE A 93 -3.64 -16.80 2.84
CA PHE A 93 -2.92 -17.61 1.87
C PHE A 93 -3.82 -18.69 1.30
N LYS A 94 -3.69 -18.91 -0.01
CA LYS A 94 -4.32 -20.03 -0.70
C LYS A 94 -3.27 -21.05 -1.07
N ILE A 95 -3.55 -22.31 -0.78
CA ILE A 95 -2.74 -23.44 -1.21
C ILE A 95 -3.39 -24.03 -2.47
N ASP A 96 -2.74 -23.88 -3.62
CA ASP A 96 -3.15 -24.52 -4.85
C ASP A 96 -2.41 -25.86 -4.99
N LEU A 97 -3.17 -26.94 -4.96
CA LEU A 97 -2.65 -28.28 -5.21
C LEU A 97 -2.65 -28.52 -6.72
N GLN A 98 -1.54 -28.21 -7.38
CA GLN A 98 -1.41 -28.52 -8.80
C GLN A 98 -1.19 -30.03 -8.95
N THR A 99 -2.11 -30.69 -9.66
CA THR A 99 -1.85 -32.02 -10.13
C THR A 99 -0.87 -31.92 -11.31
N ALA A 100 0.43 -32.09 -11.07
CA ALA A 100 1.39 -32.25 -12.15
C ALA A 100 1.02 -33.51 -12.96
N ASN A 101 0.83 -33.43 -14.28
CA ASN A 101 0.65 -34.58 -15.14
C ASN A 101 2.01 -35.28 -15.30
N VAL A 102 2.31 -36.22 -14.41
CA VAL A 102 3.45 -37.13 -14.59
C VAL A 102 2.92 -38.32 -15.39
N GLY A 103 3.49 -38.60 -16.55
CA GLY A 103 3.12 -39.75 -17.36
C GLY A 103 3.10 -41.01 -16.51
N ALA A 104 2.05 -41.81 -16.67
CA ALA A 104 1.95 -43.11 -16.02
C ALA A 104 3.03 -44.00 -16.57
N ASP A 105 4.07 -44.32 -15.76
CA ASP A 105 4.90 -45.48 -16.02
C ASP A 105 4.22 -46.70 -15.41
N LEU A 106 4.58 -47.88 -15.93
CA LEU A 106 3.95 -49.17 -15.61
C LEU A 106 4.14 -49.62 -14.14
N TYR A 107 4.69 -48.76 -13.27
CA TYR A 107 4.98 -49.06 -11.86
C TYR A 107 4.35 -48.11 -10.86
N GLY A 108 3.29 -47.39 -11.21
CA GLY A 108 2.44 -46.68 -10.23
C GLY A 108 3.20 -45.64 -9.39
N SER A 109 3.97 -44.78 -10.03
CA SER A 109 4.65 -43.66 -9.34
C SER A 109 3.62 -42.75 -8.69
N TYR A 110 3.65 -42.62 -7.36
CA TYR A 110 2.88 -41.65 -6.63
C TYR A 110 3.32 -40.26 -7.07
N LYS A 111 2.35 -39.48 -7.54
CA LYS A 111 2.53 -38.11 -7.96
C LYS A 111 2.88 -37.26 -6.73
N SER A 112 4.05 -36.63 -6.71
CA SER A 112 4.30 -35.56 -5.74
C SER A 112 3.44 -34.38 -6.08
N LEU A 113 2.48 -34.06 -5.20
CA LEU A 113 1.77 -32.80 -5.24
C LEU A 113 2.73 -31.73 -4.76
N GLU A 114 3.16 -30.85 -5.64
CA GLU A 114 3.89 -29.64 -5.24
C GLU A 114 2.86 -28.54 -4.97
N PRO A 115 2.62 -28.20 -3.70
CA PRO A 115 1.71 -27.12 -3.37
C PRO A 115 2.33 -25.78 -3.75
N THR A 116 1.59 -24.94 -4.49
CA THR A 116 1.94 -23.54 -4.64
C THR A 116 1.13 -22.72 -3.64
N VAL A 117 1.80 -21.81 -2.95
CA VAL A 117 1.16 -20.93 -1.94
C VAL A 117 1.05 -19.53 -2.53
N LYS A 118 -0.17 -19.00 -2.60
CA LYS A 118 -0.44 -17.64 -3.03
C LYS A 118 -0.88 -16.78 -1.85
N ASN A 119 -0.27 -15.61 -1.68
CA ASN A 119 -0.73 -14.62 -0.72
C ASN A 119 -1.84 -13.79 -1.37
N LEU A 120 -3.09 -14.08 -1.03
CA LEU A 120 -4.26 -13.39 -1.58
C LEU A 120 -4.33 -11.93 -1.11
N THR A 121 -3.91 -11.66 0.12
CA THR A 121 -3.89 -10.29 0.66
C THR A 121 -2.92 -9.41 -0.11
N ASP A 122 -1.73 -9.90 -0.44
CA ASP A 122 -0.76 -9.15 -1.26
C ASP A 122 -1.29 -8.88 -2.66
N LEU A 123 -1.95 -9.87 -3.29
CA LEU A 123 -2.55 -9.70 -4.61
C LEU A 123 -3.63 -8.60 -4.60
N ASP A 124 -4.52 -8.60 -3.61
CA ASP A 124 -5.52 -7.53 -3.43
C ASP A 124 -4.85 -6.16 -3.24
N MET A 125 -3.81 -6.09 -2.41
CA MET A 125 -3.05 -4.86 -2.20
C MET A 125 -2.32 -4.38 -3.45
N PHE A 126 -1.79 -5.29 -4.27
CA PHE A 126 -1.14 -4.94 -5.54
C PHE A 126 -2.14 -4.31 -6.50
N GLU A 127 -3.34 -4.89 -6.65
CA GLU A 127 -4.38 -4.34 -7.50
C GLU A 127 -4.85 -2.96 -7.04
N LYS A 128 -5.06 -2.78 -5.75
CA LYS A 128 -5.45 -1.48 -5.17
C LYS A 128 -4.35 -0.44 -5.35
N ARG A 129 -3.07 -0.79 -5.09
CA ARG A 129 -1.93 0.11 -5.36
C ARG A 129 -1.86 0.49 -6.82
N ARG A 130 -1.97 -0.48 -7.72
CA ARG A 130 -1.95 -0.24 -9.17
C ARG A 130 -3.09 0.70 -9.60
N SER A 131 -4.28 0.56 -9.01
CA SER A 131 -5.40 1.45 -9.27
C SER A 131 -5.11 2.88 -8.81
N LEU A 132 -4.62 3.07 -7.58
CA LEU A 132 -4.25 4.37 -7.03
C LEU A 132 -3.10 5.02 -7.81
N MET A 133 -2.12 4.23 -8.26
CA MET A 133 -1.01 4.74 -9.07
C MET A 133 -1.45 5.31 -10.42
N LYS A 134 -2.58 4.87 -10.99
CA LYS A 134 -3.15 5.44 -12.22
C LYS A 134 -3.66 6.88 -12.04
N GLU A 135 -3.88 7.32 -10.81
CA GLU A 135 -4.24 8.70 -10.52
C GLU A 135 -3.05 9.67 -10.76
N ILE A 136 -1.81 9.17 -10.70
CA ILE A 136 -0.60 9.96 -11.00
C ILE A 136 -0.37 9.92 -12.51
N GLN A 137 -0.41 11.10 -13.15
CA GLN A 137 -0.14 11.21 -14.57
C GLN A 137 1.36 11.11 -14.85
N GLU A 138 1.74 10.56 -16.01
CA GLU A 138 3.16 10.47 -16.43
C GLU A 138 3.85 11.84 -16.47
N SER A 139 3.12 12.89 -16.83
CA SER A 139 3.61 14.27 -16.86
C SER A 139 3.92 14.85 -15.48
N GLU A 140 3.37 14.27 -14.42
CA GLU A 140 3.62 14.66 -13.03
C GLU A 140 4.88 14.02 -12.46
N LEU A 141 5.48 13.04 -13.16
CA LEU A 141 6.64 12.29 -12.70
C LEU A 141 7.95 12.87 -13.27
N ILE A 142 9.00 12.92 -12.45
CA ILE A 142 10.35 13.26 -12.94
C ILE A 142 11.02 11.96 -13.38
N THR A 143 11.12 11.76 -14.71
CA THR A 143 11.52 10.49 -15.31
C THR A 143 12.96 10.48 -15.80
N PHE A 144 13.76 9.54 -15.30
CA PHE A 144 15.11 9.19 -15.79
C PHE A 144 15.00 7.89 -16.58
N LYS A 145 14.83 8.02 -17.90
CA LYS A 145 14.52 6.90 -18.79
C LYS A 145 15.79 6.16 -19.22
N ALA A 146 15.76 4.83 -19.16
CA ALA A 146 16.79 3.97 -19.73
C ALA A 146 16.66 3.92 -21.27
N VAL A 147 17.79 3.86 -21.99
CA VAL A 147 17.80 3.76 -23.47
C VAL A 147 17.16 2.45 -23.92
N ASN A 148 17.50 1.34 -23.25
CA ASN A 148 16.96 0.00 -23.51
C ASN A 148 16.04 -0.40 -22.36
N GLU A 149 14.90 0.28 -22.22
CA GLU A 149 13.96 0.08 -21.13
C GLU A 149 13.41 -1.37 -21.13
N LYS A 150 13.60 -2.07 -20.00
CA LYS A 150 13.02 -3.39 -19.70
C LYS A 150 12.04 -3.29 -18.54
N TYR A 151 12.31 -2.41 -17.61
CA TYR A 151 11.51 -2.17 -16.42
C TYR A 151 11.30 -0.67 -16.24
N SER A 152 10.11 -0.26 -15.83
CA SER A 152 9.77 1.11 -15.50
C SER A 152 9.19 1.15 -14.09
N LEU A 153 9.83 1.85 -13.17
CA LEU A 153 9.48 1.82 -11.75
C LEU A 153 9.14 3.22 -11.26
N THR A 154 8.09 3.34 -10.47
CA THR A 154 7.79 4.59 -9.76
C THR A 154 8.41 4.56 -8.38
N ILE A 155 9.23 5.55 -8.06
CA ILE A 155 9.93 5.66 -6.78
C ILE A 155 9.45 6.90 -6.03
N PHE A 156 8.77 6.67 -4.93
CA PHE A 156 8.44 7.74 -4.00
C PHE A 156 9.70 8.16 -3.25
N THR A 157 10.05 9.43 -3.40
CA THR A 157 11.35 9.96 -3.00
C THR A 157 11.21 11.20 -2.14
N ASP A 158 12.25 11.48 -1.35
CA ASP A 158 12.39 12.65 -0.50
C ASP A 158 13.80 13.23 -0.72
N VAL A 159 13.93 14.54 -0.93
CA VAL A 159 15.23 15.19 -1.22
C VAL A 159 16.15 15.21 -0.03
N ASP A 160 15.61 15.15 1.19
CA ASP A 160 16.39 15.15 2.45
C ASP A 160 16.67 13.74 2.98
N CYS A 161 16.25 12.68 2.24
CA CYS A 161 16.49 11.29 2.59
C CYS A 161 17.86 10.81 2.08
N GLY A 162 18.72 10.33 2.99
CA GLY A 162 20.07 9.83 2.63
C GLY A 162 20.05 8.66 1.66
N TYR A 163 19.14 7.67 1.83
CA TYR A 163 19.00 6.54 0.91
C TYR A 163 18.41 6.93 -0.44
N CYS A 164 17.53 7.95 -0.49
CA CYS A 164 17.06 8.51 -1.75
C CYS A 164 18.18 9.20 -2.52
N ARG A 165 19.08 9.92 -1.83
CA ARG A 165 20.28 10.51 -2.41
C ARG A 165 21.24 9.43 -2.92
N LYS A 166 21.43 8.34 -2.17
CA LYS A 166 22.24 7.19 -2.60
C LYS A 166 21.69 6.55 -3.86
N LEU A 167 20.39 6.28 -3.92
CA LEU A 167 19.72 5.72 -5.11
C LEU A 167 19.90 6.66 -6.32
N HIS A 168 19.70 7.96 -6.12
CA HIS A 168 19.79 8.96 -7.18
C HIS A 168 21.18 9.03 -7.81
N LYS A 169 22.24 8.91 -7.02
CA LYS A 169 23.62 8.88 -7.53
C LYS A 169 23.89 7.71 -8.47
N GLN A 170 23.10 6.67 -8.39
CA GLN A 170 23.24 5.45 -9.19
C GLN A 170 22.26 5.36 -10.36
N ILE A 171 21.57 6.45 -10.73
CA ILE A 171 20.58 6.43 -11.82
C ILE A 171 21.16 5.86 -13.10
N LYS A 172 22.40 6.24 -13.44
CA LYS A 172 23.07 5.72 -14.65
C LYS A 172 23.19 4.19 -14.59
N GLU A 173 23.57 3.64 -13.47
CA GLU A 173 23.73 2.19 -13.28
C GLU A 173 22.38 1.45 -13.43
N TYR A 174 21.28 2.01 -12.87
CA TYR A 174 19.94 1.45 -13.09
C TYR A 174 19.54 1.52 -14.56
N ASN A 175 19.78 2.65 -15.22
CA ASN A 175 19.46 2.82 -16.64
C ASN A 175 20.29 1.89 -17.54
N ASP A 176 21.57 1.66 -17.23
CA ASP A 176 22.43 0.72 -17.95
C ASP A 176 21.91 -0.74 -17.86
N LEU A 177 21.19 -1.08 -16.78
CA LEU A 177 20.51 -2.36 -16.61
C LEU A 177 19.11 -2.42 -17.25
N GLY A 178 18.67 -1.33 -17.88
CA GLY A 178 17.35 -1.23 -18.51
C GLY A 178 16.22 -0.87 -17.56
N ILE A 179 16.54 -0.31 -16.38
CA ILE A 179 15.56 0.12 -15.38
C ILE A 179 15.38 1.63 -15.49
N SER A 180 14.20 2.07 -15.92
CA SER A 180 13.78 3.48 -15.89
C SER A 180 13.24 3.84 -14.52
N ILE A 181 13.59 5.03 -14.04
CA ILE A 181 13.18 5.55 -12.74
C ILE A 181 12.26 6.75 -12.93
N LYS A 182 11.06 6.68 -12.40
CA LYS A 182 10.06 7.73 -12.36
C LYS A 182 9.88 8.17 -10.90
N TYR A 183 10.26 9.40 -10.59
CA TYR A 183 10.09 9.91 -9.23
C TYR A 183 8.71 10.50 -9.00
N ALA A 184 8.04 10.05 -7.94
CA ALA A 184 6.92 10.70 -7.28
C ALA A 184 7.40 11.33 -5.96
N ALA A 185 6.84 12.47 -5.60
CA ALA A 185 7.26 13.19 -4.40
C ALA A 185 6.66 12.58 -3.13
N PHE A 186 7.48 12.41 -2.09
CA PHE A 186 7.00 11.99 -0.77
C PHE A 186 7.83 12.65 0.35
N PRO A 187 7.58 13.93 0.67
CA PRO A 187 8.26 14.61 1.78
C PRO A 187 7.86 13.96 3.11
N ARG A 188 8.76 13.18 3.74
CA ARG A 188 8.47 12.41 4.96
C ARG A 188 8.08 13.28 6.15
N SER A 189 8.56 14.53 6.18
CA SER A 189 8.19 15.51 7.19
C SER A 189 6.76 16.06 7.03
N GLY A 190 6.07 15.71 5.94
CA GLY A 190 4.69 16.12 5.66
C GLY A 190 4.58 17.38 4.80
N LEU A 191 3.31 17.78 4.57
CA LEU A 191 2.99 18.98 3.82
C LEU A 191 3.32 20.25 4.62
N GLY A 192 3.64 21.35 3.92
CA GLY A 192 3.94 22.65 4.55
C GLY A 192 5.32 22.75 5.21
N THR A 193 6.19 21.76 5.05
CA THR A 193 7.55 21.74 5.58
C THR A 193 8.58 22.27 4.57
N ASP A 194 9.82 22.51 5.02
CA ASP A 194 10.92 22.91 4.14
C ASP A 194 11.17 21.86 3.04
N THR A 195 11.14 20.58 3.39
CA THR A 195 11.29 19.49 2.43
C THR A 195 10.17 19.51 1.39
N PHE A 196 8.92 19.72 1.83
CA PHE A 196 7.79 19.89 0.91
C PHE A 196 8.03 21.06 -0.04
N THR A 197 8.43 22.24 0.48
CA THR A 197 8.72 23.44 -0.30
C THR A 197 9.82 23.21 -1.33
N LYS A 198 10.93 22.57 -0.95
CA LYS A 198 12.02 22.18 -1.88
C LYS A 198 11.50 21.27 -2.99
N MET A 199 10.66 20.29 -2.64
CA MET A 199 10.12 19.36 -3.62
C MET A 199 9.11 20.04 -4.56
N VAL A 200 8.24 20.90 -4.06
CA VAL A 200 7.37 21.74 -4.91
C VAL A 200 8.22 22.53 -5.91
N GLY A 201 9.29 23.18 -5.44
CA GLY A 201 10.22 23.92 -6.30
C GLY A 201 10.85 23.06 -7.40
N ALA A 202 11.21 21.80 -7.09
CA ALA A 202 11.77 20.89 -8.08
C ALA A 202 10.73 20.49 -9.15
N TRP A 203 9.49 20.19 -8.73
CA TRP A 203 8.41 19.77 -9.64
C TRP A 203 7.84 20.90 -10.48
N CYS A 204 7.98 22.16 -10.04
CA CYS A 204 7.52 23.35 -10.79
C CYS A 204 8.58 23.97 -11.71
N SER A 205 9.84 23.53 -11.60
CA SER A 205 10.93 24.10 -12.38
C SER A 205 10.87 23.67 -13.85
N GLU A 206 11.33 24.50 -14.75
CA GLU A 206 11.45 24.20 -16.17
C GLU A 206 12.34 22.96 -16.41
N ASP A 207 13.48 22.86 -15.72
CA ASP A 207 14.34 21.66 -15.73
C ASP A 207 14.21 20.90 -14.40
N THR A 208 13.13 20.15 -14.27
CA THR A 208 12.81 19.37 -13.07
C THR A 208 13.93 18.40 -12.68
N LYS A 209 14.59 17.76 -13.67
CA LYS A 209 15.67 16.79 -13.41
C LYS A 209 16.91 17.47 -12.82
N LYS A 210 17.30 18.61 -13.36
CA LYS A 210 18.46 19.37 -12.88
C LYS A 210 18.23 19.88 -11.46
N VAL A 211 17.05 20.45 -11.20
CA VAL A 211 16.72 20.98 -9.87
C VAL A 211 16.61 19.86 -8.84
N LEU A 212 15.93 18.74 -9.15
CA LEU A 212 15.87 17.58 -8.28
C LEU A 212 17.25 17.01 -7.96
N THR A 213 18.12 16.88 -8.99
CA THR A 213 19.50 16.40 -8.81
C THR A 213 20.30 17.34 -7.91
N SER A 214 20.19 18.65 -8.13
CA SER A 214 20.87 19.65 -7.29
C SER A 214 20.46 19.57 -5.83
N LEU A 215 19.15 19.44 -5.54
CA LEU A 215 18.64 19.28 -4.18
C LEU A 215 19.16 17.99 -3.54
N LYS A 216 19.18 16.88 -4.28
CA LYS A 216 19.71 15.59 -3.80
C LYS A 216 21.23 15.62 -3.57
N ASP A 217 21.95 16.48 -4.26
CA ASP A 217 23.37 16.78 -4.01
C ASP A 217 23.60 17.72 -2.81
N GLY A 218 22.52 18.17 -2.17
CA GLY A 218 22.61 19.09 -1.02
C GLY A 218 22.87 20.54 -1.43
N LYS A 219 22.65 20.89 -2.69
CA LYS A 219 22.75 22.27 -3.20
C LYS A 219 21.44 23.00 -3.01
N GLU A 220 21.46 24.31 -3.06
CA GLU A 220 20.29 25.19 -2.97
C GLU A 220 20.04 25.87 -4.32
N PRO A 221 19.39 25.19 -5.29
CA PRO A 221 19.05 25.79 -6.56
C PRO A 221 17.95 26.85 -6.38
N ARG A 222 17.83 27.76 -7.35
CA ARG A 222 16.65 28.62 -7.44
C ARG A 222 15.41 27.74 -7.61
N LEU A 223 14.40 27.98 -6.78
CA LEU A 223 13.13 27.26 -6.79
C LEU A 223 12.06 28.09 -7.51
N GLU A 224 11.22 27.41 -8.26
CA GLU A 224 10.03 27.95 -8.90
C GLU A 224 8.79 27.33 -8.26
N PHE A 225 7.68 28.03 -8.28
CA PHE A 225 6.45 27.58 -7.66
C PHE A 225 5.28 27.69 -8.64
N CYS A 226 4.39 26.72 -8.63
CA CYS A 226 3.22 26.67 -9.48
C CYS A 226 1.99 26.22 -8.69
N GLU A 227 0.82 26.71 -9.06
CA GLU A 227 -0.45 26.36 -8.40
C GLU A 227 -0.80 24.87 -8.61
N SER A 228 -0.50 24.34 -9.79
CA SER A 228 -0.79 22.96 -10.18
C SER A 228 0.28 21.96 -9.72
N GLN A 229 1.03 22.25 -8.65
CA GLN A 229 2.09 21.36 -8.16
C GLN A 229 1.53 19.96 -7.76
N PRO A 230 2.14 18.86 -8.21
CA PRO A 230 1.62 17.53 -7.94
C PRO A 230 2.09 16.91 -6.61
N VAL A 231 2.98 17.58 -5.88
CA VAL A 231 3.65 17.02 -4.68
C VAL A 231 2.66 16.64 -3.58
N ALA A 232 1.65 17.48 -3.34
CA ALA A 232 0.62 17.19 -2.34
C ALA A 232 -0.23 15.96 -2.72
N LYS A 233 -0.59 15.84 -4.00
CA LYS A 233 -1.29 14.67 -4.56
C LYS A 233 -0.44 13.40 -4.44
N HIS A 234 0.83 13.46 -4.84
CA HIS A 234 1.76 12.34 -4.71
C HIS A 234 1.89 11.88 -3.26
N TYR A 235 2.02 12.82 -2.33
CA TYR A 235 2.08 12.53 -0.91
C TYR A 235 0.81 11.82 -0.41
N ALA A 236 -0.37 12.34 -0.78
CA ALA A 236 -1.64 11.75 -0.39
C ALA A 236 -1.81 10.33 -0.94
N ILE A 237 -1.48 10.10 -2.22
CA ILE A 237 -1.50 8.77 -2.84
C ILE A 237 -0.48 7.86 -2.15
N GLY A 238 0.74 8.34 -1.90
CA GLY A 238 1.78 7.58 -1.18
C GLY A 238 1.32 7.12 0.19
N LYS A 239 0.61 7.96 0.94
CA LYS A 239 0.00 7.56 2.23
C LYS A 239 -1.05 6.47 2.04
N LYS A 240 -1.96 6.64 1.07
CA LYS A 240 -3.01 5.64 0.78
C LYS A 240 -2.45 4.28 0.36
N ILE A 241 -1.35 4.24 -0.39
CA ILE A 241 -0.73 2.97 -0.82
C ILE A 241 0.19 2.34 0.23
N GLY A 242 0.24 2.90 1.44
CA GLY A 242 0.93 2.32 2.58
C GLY A 242 2.42 2.66 2.68
N ILE A 243 2.88 3.77 2.08
CA ILE A 243 4.28 4.21 2.20
C ILE A 243 4.52 4.81 3.58
N THR A 244 5.45 4.22 4.32
CA THR A 244 5.89 4.66 5.65
C THR A 244 7.30 5.27 5.66
N GLY A 245 8.06 5.10 4.56
CA GLY A 245 9.44 5.59 4.43
C GLY A 245 9.88 5.72 2.98
N THR A 246 11.04 6.33 2.75
CA THR A 246 11.62 6.54 1.43
C THR A 246 13.06 6.04 1.34
N PRO A 247 13.54 5.59 0.16
CA PRO A 247 12.76 5.42 -1.05
C PRO A 247 11.73 4.29 -0.91
N ALA A 248 10.60 4.39 -1.61
CA ALA A 248 9.63 3.32 -1.75
C ALA A 248 9.39 3.08 -3.24
N ILE A 249 9.62 1.87 -3.70
CA ILE A 249 9.58 1.50 -5.12
C ILE A 249 8.27 0.78 -5.39
N ILE A 250 7.52 1.24 -6.38
CA ILE A 250 6.30 0.58 -6.85
C ILE A 250 6.58 0.00 -8.24
N THR A 251 6.34 -1.30 -8.38
CA THR A 251 6.40 -1.98 -9.69
C THR A 251 5.14 -1.73 -10.51
N ASN A 252 5.17 -2.05 -11.79
CA ASN A 252 3.99 -1.95 -12.66
C ASN A 252 2.85 -2.87 -12.21
N GLU A 253 3.18 -3.96 -11.54
CA GLU A 253 2.23 -4.92 -10.97
C GLU A 253 1.58 -4.42 -9.67
N GLY A 254 2.11 -3.32 -9.07
CA GLY A 254 1.63 -2.75 -7.81
C GLY A 254 2.34 -3.30 -6.57
N GLU A 255 3.43 -4.07 -6.75
CA GLU A 255 4.26 -4.50 -5.62
C GLU A 255 4.98 -3.30 -5.01
N LEU A 256 4.94 -3.20 -3.68
CA LEU A 256 5.70 -2.21 -2.93
C LEU A 256 7.00 -2.85 -2.42
N LEU A 257 8.12 -2.33 -2.89
CA LEU A 257 9.45 -2.68 -2.43
C LEU A 257 9.98 -1.54 -1.54
N PRO A 258 9.96 -1.70 -0.21
CA PRO A 258 10.36 -0.64 0.70
C PRO A 258 11.88 -0.53 0.80
N GLY A 259 12.37 0.70 0.84
CA GLY A 259 13.78 0.99 1.06
C GLY A 259 14.63 0.99 -0.21
N TYR A 260 15.93 1.06 0.02
CA TYR A 260 16.94 1.12 -1.03
C TYR A 260 17.38 -0.29 -1.45
N TYR A 261 17.42 -0.53 -2.75
CA TYR A 261 18.04 -1.69 -3.40
C TYR A 261 19.19 -1.19 -4.27
N SER A 262 20.33 -1.90 -4.28
CA SER A 262 21.36 -1.63 -5.29
C SER A 262 20.83 -1.93 -6.71
N PRO A 263 21.43 -1.40 -7.78
CA PRO A 263 20.98 -1.69 -9.15
C PRO A 263 20.88 -3.19 -9.44
N GLN A 264 21.87 -3.97 -8.99
CA GLN A 264 21.93 -5.42 -9.20
C GLN A 264 20.87 -6.17 -8.36
N ASP A 265 20.71 -5.78 -7.09
CA ASP A 265 19.71 -6.40 -6.21
C ASP A 265 18.29 -6.11 -6.70
N LEU A 266 18.05 -4.86 -7.17
CA LEU A 266 16.77 -4.51 -7.77
C LEU A 266 16.49 -5.32 -9.03
N LEU A 267 17.47 -5.44 -9.92
CA LEU A 267 17.31 -6.27 -11.13
C LEU A 267 17.04 -7.74 -10.79
N LYS A 268 17.71 -8.29 -9.77
CA LYS A 268 17.46 -9.67 -9.29
C LYS A 268 16.02 -9.79 -8.78
N LYS A 269 15.56 -8.83 -7.98
CA LYS A 269 14.20 -8.81 -7.45
C LYS A 269 13.12 -8.70 -8.54
N LEU A 270 13.38 -7.93 -9.61
CA LEU A 270 12.46 -7.77 -10.74
C LEU A 270 12.39 -8.98 -11.68
N LYS A 271 13.32 -9.92 -11.54
CA LYS A 271 13.35 -11.17 -12.32
C LYS A 271 12.77 -12.37 -11.55
N SER A 272 12.60 -12.26 -10.24
CA SER A 272 12.03 -13.31 -9.37
C SER A 272 10.51 -13.30 -9.44
#